data_d99ecb9ead47819851fc4934d55464de
#
_entry.id   d99ecb9ead47819851fc4934d55464de
#
_cell.length_a   1.000
_cell.length_b   1.000
_cell.length_c   1.000
_cell.angle_alpha   90.00
_cell.angle_beta   90.00
_cell.angle_gamma   90.00
#
_symmetry.space_group_name_H-M   'P 1'
#
loop_
_entity.id
_entity.type
_entity.pdbx_description
1 polymer ?
#
loop_
_entity_poly.entity_id
_entity_poly.type
_entity_poly.pdbx_seq_one_letter_code
_entity_poly.pdbx_strand_id
1 'polypeptide(L)'
;LLAGRMRHRDGAGHAGVLESGGVQWMTAGRGVIHSEMPEQENGLLYGFQLWVNLPAKDKMMPPRYQDVPAASIPEVKRPDGIHIRVVAGKVDGVPGPVTDIVADPLFLDVAIPPHSSFVQVIERGHTALAYIFEGAGTFGVGDGEAGTDIAATQLAIFDDGDLLEVQTGDEGVRFLLIA
;
A
#
# COMPACT_ATOMS: atom_id res chain seq x y z
N LEU A 1 -4.62 7.76 2.39
CA LEU A 1 -4.75 8.68 3.53
C LEU A 1 -5.29 7.91 4.73
N LEU A 2 -4.66 7.99 5.90
CA LEU A 2 -5.14 7.33 7.13
C LEU A 2 -6.05 8.24 7.97
N ALA A 3 -5.72 9.52 8.04
CA ALA A 3 -6.51 10.51 8.76
C ALA A 3 -6.49 11.86 8.05
N GLY A 4 -7.56 12.63 8.21
CA GLY A 4 -7.72 13.96 7.63
C GLY A 4 -8.36 13.96 6.25
N ARG A 5 -8.26 15.10 5.59
CA ARG A 5 -8.82 15.35 4.25
C ARG A 5 -7.81 16.14 3.42
N MET A 6 -7.68 15.81 2.15
CA MET A 6 -6.79 16.50 1.23
C MET A 6 -7.52 16.82 -0.07
N ARG A 7 -7.57 18.08 -0.43
CA ARG A 7 -8.12 18.53 -1.72
C ARG A 7 -7.03 18.47 -2.77
N HIS A 8 -7.34 17.85 -3.88
CA HIS A 8 -6.49 17.84 -5.06
C HIS A 8 -7.15 18.53 -6.24
N ARG A 9 -6.33 19.05 -7.15
CA ARG A 9 -6.78 19.66 -8.38
C ARG A 9 -5.62 19.64 -9.38
N ASP A 10 -5.93 19.46 -10.66
CA ASP A 10 -4.93 19.46 -11.73
C ASP A 10 -5.18 20.54 -12.81
N GLY A 11 -4.19 20.71 -13.69
CA GLY A 11 -4.25 21.64 -14.81
C GLY A 11 -5.20 21.22 -15.94
N ALA A 12 -5.73 20.00 -15.93
CA ALA A 12 -6.70 19.49 -16.90
C ALA A 12 -8.15 19.68 -16.42
N GLY A 13 -8.36 20.20 -15.20
CA GLY A 13 -9.67 20.51 -14.64
C GLY A 13 -10.24 19.42 -13.73
N HIS A 14 -9.49 18.36 -13.43
CA HIS A 14 -9.91 17.38 -12.43
C HIS A 14 -9.70 17.96 -11.03
N ALA A 15 -10.65 17.72 -10.15
CA ALA A 15 -10.58 18.11 -8.75
C ALA A 15 -11.35 17.12 -7.89
N GLY A 16 -10.89 16.90 -6.68
CA GLY A 16 -11.53 16.00 -5.72
C GLY A 16 -11.05 16.24 -4.30
N VAL A 17 -11.59 15.45 -3.38
CA VAL A 17 -11.18 15.41 -2.00
C VAL A 17 -10.88 13.96 -1.64
N LEU A 18 -9.65 13.72 -1.21
CA LEU A 18 -9.25 12.45 -0.63
C LEU A 18 -9.58 12.47 0.87
N GLU A 19 -10.40 11.52 1.29
CA GLU A 19 -10.83 11.35 2.68
C GLU A 19 -10.11 10.19 3.37
N SER A 20 -10.22 10.13 4.70
CA SER A 20 -9.63 9.06 5.52
C SER A 20 -10.02 7.67 5.00
N GLY A 21 -9.05 6.79 4.89
CA GLY A 21 -9.17 5.44 4.35
C GLY A 21 -9.18 5.37 2.82
N GLY A 22 -9.32 6.49 2.12
CA GLY A 22 -9.28 6.54 0.66
C GLY A 22 -7.86 6.53 0.09
N VAL A 23 -7.77 6.23 -1.20
CA VAL A 23 -6.53 6.22 -1.98
C VAL A 23 -6.74 7.01 -3.28
N GLN A 24 -5.77 7.81 -3.66
CA GLN A 24 -5.66 8.35 -5.00
C GLN A 24 -4.46 7.71 -5.68
N TRP A 25 -4.70 7.12 -6.84
CA TRP A 25 -3.64 6.63 -7.72
C TRP A 25 -3.53 7.53 -8.93
N MET A 26 -2.38 8.18 -9.08
CA MET A 26 -2.11 9.07 -10.21
C MET A 26 -1.00 8.49 -11.08
N THR A 27 -1.29 8.30 -12.35
CA THR A 27 -0.27 8.06 -13.37
C THR A 27 0.07 9.39 -14.02
N ALA A 28 1.23 9.93 -13.74
CA ALA A 28 1.63 11.24 -14.28
C ALA A 28 1.96 11.18 -15.79
N GLY A 29 2.49 10.05 -16.26
CA GLY A 29 2.83 9.83 -17.67
C GLY A 29 3.70 10.96 -18.24
N ARG A 30 3.24 11.59 -19.33
CA ARG A 30 3.94 12.71 -19.98
C ARG A 30 3.95 14.02 -19.20
N GLY A 31 3.40 14.01 -18.00
CA GLY A 31 3.41 15.13 -17.06
C GLY A 31 2.03 15.60 -16.62
N VAL A 32 1.94 15.98 -15.34
CA VAL A 32 0.76 16.59 -14.72
C VAL A 32 1.23 17.76 -13.87
N ILE A 33 0.53 18.88 -14.00
CA ILE A 33 0.63 20.00 -13.05
C ILE A 33 -0.56 19.88 -12.11
N HIS A 34 -0.31 19.67 -10.83
CA HIS A 34 -1.36 19.49 -9.83
C HIS A 34 -1.02 20.21 -8.53
N SER A 35 -1.99 20.33 -7.68
CA SER A 35 -1.85 20.80 -6.30
C SER A 35 -2.60 19.90 -5.34
N GLU A 36 -2.00 19.68 -4.17
CA GLU A 36 -2.56 18.93 -3.06
C GLU A 36 -2.53 19.82 -1.82
N MET A 37 -3.69 20.06 -1.24
CA MET A 37 -3.85 20.99 -0.13
C MET A 37 -4.61 20.31 1.02
N PRO A 38 -4.06 20.31 2.25
CA PRO A 38 -4.83 19.92 3.43
C PRO A 38 -6.14 20.72 3.51
N GLU A 39 -7.24 20.02 3.79
CA GLU A 39 -8.57 20.62 3.88
C GLU A 39 -9.17 20.44 5.29
N GLN A 40 -8.36 20.55 6.31
CA GLN A 40 -8.82 20.44 7.69
C GLN A 40 -8.40 21.67 8.50
N GLU A 41 -9.31 22.14 9.33
CA GLU A 41 -9.06 23.26 10.24
C GLU A 41 -8.39 22.79 11.53
N ASN A 42 -8.75 21.60 12.00
CA ASN A 42 -8.21 20.98 13.20
C ASN A 42 -7.99 19.48 13.00
N GLY A 43 -7.02 18.92 13.70
CA GLY A 43 -6.73 17.49 13.69
C GLY A 43 -5.53 17.10 12.84
N LEU A 44 -5.34 15.79 12.72
CA LEU A 44 -4.20 15.17 12.07
C LEU A 44 -4.45 14.97 10.58
N LEU A 45 -3.50 15.40 9.75
CA LEU A 45 -3.35 14.89 8.39
C LEU A 45 -2.27 13.82 8.42
N TYR A 46 -2.65 12.59 8.17
CA TYR A 46 -1.75 11.45 8.21
C TYR A 46 -2.00 10.51 7.04
N GLY A 47 -0.96 10.15 6.34
CA GLY A 47 -1.02 9.24 5.21
C GLY A 47 0.35 9.01 4.62
N PHE A 48 0.37 8.33 3.48
CA PHE A 48 1.59 8.00 2.75
C PHE A 48 1.47 8.45 1.31
N GLN A 49 2.57 8.90 0.75
CA GLN A 49 2.74 9.12 -0.67
C GLN A 49 3.82 8.17 -1.18
N LEU A 50 3.45 7.30 -2.10
CA LEU A 50 4.35 6.36 -2.74
C LEU A 50 4.59 6.81 -4.18
N TRP A 51 5.83 6.72 -4.62
CA TRP A 51 6.20 6.96 -6.01
C TRP A 51 6.66 5.66 -6.66
N VAL A 52 5.93 5.24 -7.69
CA VAL A 52 6.26 4.08 -8.51
C VAL A 52 6.69 4.58 -9.89
N ASN A 53 7.85 4.13 -10.34
CA ASN A 53 8.38 4.56 -11.64
C ASN A 53 7.74 3.79 -12.79
N LEU A 54 7.49 4.47 -13.91
CA LEU A 54 7.04 3.82 -15.13
C LEU A 54 8.22 3.29 -15.95
N PRO A 55 8.07 2.14 -16.62
CA PRO A 55 9.02 1.69 -17.63
C PRO A 55 9.27 2.76 -18.70
N ALA A 56 10.47 2.80 -19.23
CA ALA A 56 10.86 3.84 -20.20
C ALA A 56 9.92 3.97 -21.41
N LYS A 57 9.41 2.84 -21.91
CA LYS A 57 8.48 2.78 -23.05
C LYS A 57 7.12 3.44 -22.76
N ASP A 58 6.71 3.50 -21.48
CA ASP A 58 5.40 3.96 -21.04
C ASP A 58 5.43 5.35 -20.38
N LYS A 59 6.62 5.95 -20.21
CA LYS A 59 6.77 7.27 -19.55
C LYS A 59 5.96 8.39 -20.21
N MET A 60 5.73 8.31 -21.53
CA MET A 60 5.01 9.32 -22.28
C MET A 60 3.52 9.02 -22.49
N MET A 61 2.97 8.03 -21.76
CA MET A 61 1.54 7.73 -21.79
C MET A 61 0.69 8.92 -21.30
N PRO A 62 -0.61 8.98 -21.63
CA PRO A 62 -1.50 10.01 -21.11
C PRO A 62 -1.62 9.93 -19.58
N PRO A 63 -1.73 11.07 -18.89
CA PRO A 63 -2.03 11.11 -17.46
C PRO A 63 -3.38 10.45 -17.14
N ARG A 64 -3.47 9.83 -15.96
CA ARG A 64 -4.68 9.19 -15.48
C ARG A 64 -4.80 9.31 -13.96
N TYR A 65 -6.02 9.48 -13.47
CA TYR A 65 -6.36 9.43 -12.06
C TYR A 65 -7.34 8.30 -11.75
N GLN A 66 -7.19 7.71 -10.59
CA GLN A 66 -8.14 6.77 -10.00
C GLN A 66 -8.34 7.18 -8.54
N ASP A 67 -9.47 7.81 -8.25
CA ASP A 67 -9.87 8.18 -6.90
C ASP A 67 -10.71 7.04 -6.32
N VAL A 68 -10.21 6.42 -5.26
CA VAL A 68 -10.81 5.26 -4.63
C VAL A 68 -11.23 5.62 -3.21
N PRO A 69 -12.52 5.82 -2.95
CA PRO A 69 -13.02 6.06 -1.61
C PRO A 69 -12.83 4.81 -0.73
N ALA A 70 -12.72 5.03 0.58
CA ALA A 70 -12.47 3.96 1.56
C ALA A 70 -13.43 2.77 1.41
N ALA A 71 -14.72 3.04 1.18
CA ALA A 71 -15.74 2.00 1.03
C ALA A 71 -15.58 1.13 -0.23
N SER A 72 -14.79 1.57 -1.20
CA SER A 72 -14.53 0.82 -2.44
C SER A 72 -13.26 -0.03 -2.36
N ILE A 73 -12.49 0.07 -1.28
CA ILE A 73 -11.31 -0.78 -1.06
C ILE A 73 -11.76 -2.06 -0.36
N PRO A 74 -11.67 -3.22 -1.02
CA PRO A 74 -12.09 -4.47 -0.41
C PRO A 74 -11.18 -4.87 0.75
N GLU A 75 -11.78 -5.49 1.78
CA GLU A 75 -11.08 -6.10 2.90
C GLU A 75 -11.17 -7.61 2.83
N VAL A 76 -10.02 -8.27 2.89
CA VAL A 76 -9.91 -9.70 3.16
C VAL A 76 -9.71 -9.87 4.66
N LYS A 77 -10.60 -10.62 5.31
CA LYS A 77 -10.53 -10.95 6.73
C LYS A 77 -10.27 -12.44 6.86
N ARG A 78 -9.10 -12.80 7.36
CA ARG A 78 -8.73 -14.19 7.59
C ARG A 78 -9.23 -14.67 8.96
N PRO A 79 -9.47 -15.98 9.15
CA PRO A 79 -10.00 -16.53 10.41
C PRO A 79 -9.13 -16.27 11.65
N ASP A 80 -7.84 -16.07 11.46
CA ASP A 80 -6.83 -15.75 12.48
C ASP A 80 -6.84 -14.27 12.91
N GLY A 81 -7.78 -13.47 12.40
CA GLY A 81 -7.94 -12.05 12.73
C GLY A 81 -7.06 -11.11 11.89
N ILE A 82 -6.35 -11.60 10.90
CA ILE A 82 -5.60 -10.78 9.96
C ILE A 82 -6.57 -10.03 9.05
N HIS A 83 -6.34 -8.73 8.89
CA HIS A 83 -7.09 -7.85 7.99
C HIS A 83 -6.18 -7.32 6.90
N ILE A 84 -6.61 -7.44 5.65
CA ILE A 84 -5.86 -6.99 4.48
C ILE A 84 -6.77 -6.10 3.63
N ARG A 85 -6.44 -4.84 3.48
CA ARG A 85 -7.09 -3.94 2.52
C ARG A 85 -6.34 -4.02 1.21
N VAL A 86 -7.01 -4.45 0.16
CA VAL A 86 -6.41 -4.68 -1.16
C VAL A 86 -6.59 -3.43 -2.00
N VAL A 87 -5.54 -2.63 -2.15
CA VAL A 87 -5.57 -1.39 -2.93
C VAL A 87 -5.33 -1.67 -4.41
N ALA A 88 -4.27 -2.42 -4.73
CA ALA A 88 -3.94 -2.89 -6.07
C ALA A 88 -3.45 -4.35 -6.03
N GLY A 89 -3.54 -5.05 -7.13
CA GLY A 89 -3.22 -6.48 -7.19
C GLY A 89 -4.37 -7.35 -6.69
N LYS A 90 -4.06 -8.54 -6.20
CA LYS A 90 -5.07 -9.54 -5.80
C LYS A 90 -4.61 -10.36 -4.61
N VAL A 91 -5.47 -10.56 -3.61
CA VAL A 91 -5.24 -11.40 -2.44
C VAL A 91 -6.41 -12.34 -2.22
N ASP A 92 -6.16 -13.63 -1.99
CA ASP A 92 -7.16 -14.67 -1.73
C ASP A 92 -8.34 -14.64 -2.74
N GLY A 93 -8.05 -14.31 -3.98
CA GLY A 93 -9.05 -14.19 -5.05
C GLY A 93 -9.73 -12.82 -5.16
N VAL A 94 -9.52 -11.91 -4.20
CA VAL A 94 -10.15 -10.58 -4.15
C VAL A 94 -9.22 -9.55 -4.83
N PRO A 95 -9.65 -8.91 -5.94
CA PRO A 95 -8.86 -7.88 -6.61
C PRO A 95 -9.02 -6.52 -5.93
N GLY A 96 -7.98 -5.71 -5.96
CA GLY A 96 -8.03 -4.29 -5.61
C GLY A 96 -8.73 -3.44 -6.68
N PRO A 97 -9.25 -2.27 -6.32
CA PRO A 97 -9.95 -1.36 -7.22
C PRO A 97 -9.03 -0.58 -8.17
N VAL A 98 -7.75 -0.44 -7.83
CA VAL A 98 -6.76 0.21 -8.71
C VAL A 98 -6.33 -0.77 -9.78
N THR A 99 -6.67 -0.45 -11.03
CA THR A 99 -6.49 -1.35 -12.18
C THR A 99 -5.77 -0.65 -13.34
N ASP A 100 -5.36 -1.43 -14.32
CA ASP A 100 -4.70 -0.96 -15.55
C ASP A 100 -3.43 -0.15 -15.26
N ILE A 101 -2.63 -0.61 -14.32
CA ILE A 101 -1.33 -0.04 -13.99
C ILE A 101 -0.25 -0.83 -14.71
N VAL A 102 0.58 -0.14 -15.47
CA VAL A 102 1.63 -0.75 -16.31
C VAL A 102 2.63 -1.56 -15.49
N ALA A 103 2.90 -1.15 -14.25
CA ALA A 103 3.84 -1.82 -13.36
C ALA A 103 3.25 -3.05 -12.66
N ASP A 104 1.94 -3.31 -12.82
CA ASP A 104 1.19 -4.40 -12.19
C ASP A 104 1.49 -4.56 -10.68
N PRO A 105 1.32 -3.51 -9.87
CA PRO A 105 1.75 -3.53 -8.48
C PRO A 105 0.82 -4.35 -7.60
N LEU A 106 1.41 -5.01 -6.59
CA LEU A 106 0.71 -5.42 -5.39
C LEU A 106 0.81 -4.29 -4.35
N PHE A 107 -0.32 -3.76 -3.89
CA PHE A 107 -0.33 -2.74 -2.84
C PHE A 107 -1.40 -3.06 -1.80
N LEU A 108 -0.95 -3.41 -0.60
CA LEU A 108 -1.77 -3.89 0.50
C LEU A 108 -1.52 -3.04 1.76
N ASP A 109 -2.58 -2.81 2.54
CA ASP A 109 -2.52 -2.36 3.94
C ASP A 109 -2.88 -3.58 4.80
N VAL A 110 -1.89 -4.11 5.50
CA VAL A 110 -1.96 -5.37 6.24
C VAL A 110 -1.90 -5.11 7.72
N ALA A 111 -2.86 -5.62 8.47
CA ALA A 111 -2.89 -5.60 9.93
C ALA A 111 -2.91 -7.03 10.46
N ILE A 112 -1.92 -7.38 11.26
CA ILE A 112 -1.74 -8.70 11.87
C ILE A 112 -1.89 -8.56 13.39
N PRO A 113 -2.81 -9.29 14.05
CA PRO A 113 -2.95 -9.25 15.49
C PRO A 113 -1.75 -9.90 16.21
N PRO A 114 -1.63 -9.75 17.54
CA PRO A 114 -0.62 -10.45 18.32
C PRO A 114 -0.65 -11.98 18.13
N HIS A 115 0.50 -12.63 18.28
CA HIS A 115 0.70 -14.08 18.23
C HIS A 115 0.14 -14.75 16.97
N SER A 116 0.32 -14.10 15.83
CA SER A 116 -0.20 -14.54 14.53
C SER A 116 0.91 -14.67 13.50
N SER A 117 0.64 -15.43 12.44
CA SER A 117 1.54 -15.61 11.31
C SER A 117 0.82 -15.26 10.01
N PHE A 118 1.46 -14.45 9.19
CA PHE A 118 0.97 -14.00 7.89
C PHE A 118 1.88 -14.51 6.79
N VAL A 119 1.27 -14.97 5.72
CA VAL A 119 1.99 -15.43 4.52
C VAL A 119 1.37 -14.76 3.30
N GLN A 120 2.21 -14.21 2.43
CA GLN A 120 1.81 -13.61 1.17
C GLN A 120 2.74 -14.06 0.04
N VAL A 121 2.14 -14.57 -1.02
CA VAL A 121 2.86 -14.87 -2.27
C VAL A 121 3.20 -13.57 -2.97
N ILE A 122 4.46 -13.42 -3.38
CA ILE A 122 4.99 -12.31 -4.18
C ILE A 122 5.43 -12.87 -5.53
N GLU A 123 5.16 -12.16 -6.59
CA GLU A 123 5.64 -12.57 -7.92
C GLU A 123 7.15 -12.37 -8.02
N ARG A 124 7.87 -13.42 -8.46
CA ARG A 124 9.33 -13.34 -8.62
C ARG A 124 9.74 -12.25 -9.60
N GLY A 125 10.81 -11.54 -9.26
CA GLY A 125 11.31 -10.41 -10.04
C GLY A 125 10.63 -9.08 -9.71
N HIS A 126 9.62 -9.06 -8.83
CA HIS A 126 9.10 -7.84 -8.24
C HIS A 126 9.99 -7.39 -7.08
N THR A 127 10.25 -6.11 -6.99
CA THR A 127 10.88 -5.53 -5.80
C THR A 127 9.84 -5.40 -4.70
N ALA A 128 9.97 -6.23 -3.66
CA ALA A 128 9.07 -6.22 -2.53
C ALA A 128 9.61 -5.36 -1.38
N LEU A 129 8.74 -4.58 -0.78
CA LEU A 129 9.07 -3.79 0.41
C LEU A 129 7.88 -3.71 1.38
N ALA A 130 8.17 -3.60 2.67
CA ALA A 130 7.18 -3.37 3.71
C ALA A 130 7.54 -2.11 4.52
N TYR A 131 6.62 -1.16 4.59
CA TYR A 131 6.75 -0.01 5.49
C TYR A 131 5.86 -0.22 6.71
N ILE A 132 6.49 -0.41 7.86
CA ILE A 132 5.82 -0.65 9.13
C ILE A 132 5.44 0.70 9.74
N PHE A 133 4.17 0.91 10.09
CA PHE A 133 3.71 2.17 10.65
C PHE A 133 2.97 2.05 12.00
N GLU A 134 2.63 0.82 12.41
CA GLU A 134 2.10 0.52 13.75
C GLU A 134 2.67 -0.80 14.25
N GLY A 135 3.07 -0.89 15.52
CA GLY A 135 3.52 -2.10 16.19
C GLY A 135 4.87 -2.64 15.70
N ALA A 136 5.08 -3.93 15.83
CA ALA A 136 6.31 -4.62 15.46
C ALA A 136 6.04 -6.09 15.06
N GLY A 137 6.94 -6.67 14.27
CA GLY A 137 6.89 -8.07 13.87
C GLY A 137 8.23 -8.56 13.33
N THR A 138 8.36 -9.87 13.18
CA THR A 138 9.52 -10.54 12.59
C THR A 138 9.21 -10.85 11.13
N PHE A 139 9.97 -10.27 10.22
CA PHE A 139 9.78 -10.36 8.76
C PHE A 139 10.83 -11.26 8.12
N GLY A 140 10.43 -11.99 7.07
CA GLY A 140 11.32 -12.89 6.34
C GLY A 140 11.65 -14.17 7.12
N VAL A 141 10.70 -14.63 7.91
CA VAL A 141 10.79 -15.94 8.57
C VAL A 141 10.56 -17.03 7.52
N GLY A 142 11.28 -18.14 7.60
CA GLY A 142 11.08 -19.29 6.72
C GLY A 142 12.38 -19.88 6.18
N ASP A 143 12.31 -21.04 5.54
CA ASP A 143 13.45 -21.78 4.98
C ASP A 143 14.69 -21.92 5.91
N GLY A 144 14.44 -21.92 7.24
CA GLY A 144 15.49 -21.98 8.27
C GLY A 144 16.05 -20.61 8.67
N GLU A 145 15.56 -19.54 8.10
CA GLU A 145 15.90 -18.17 8.50
C GLU A 145 15.05 -17.72 9.69
N ALA A 146 15.70 -17.06 10.65
CA ALA A 146 15.03 -16.55 11.85
C ALA A 146 14.17 -15.28 11.59
N GLY A 147 14.34 -14.69 10.42
CA GLY A 147 13.74 -13.39 10.11
C GLY A 147 14.42 -12.21 10.82
N THR A 148 13.88 -11.01 10.58
CA THR A 148 14.38 -9.77 11.18
C THR A 148 13.26 -9.05 11.90
N ASP A 149 13.50 -8.63 13.14
CA ASP A 149 12.55 -7.84 13.91
C ASP A 149 12.52 -6.40 13.38
N ILE A 150 11.33 -5.94 12.98
CA ILE A 150 11.11 -4.62 12.40
C ILE A 150 9.92 -3.98 13.11
N ALA A 151 10.10 -2.73 13.53
CA ALA A 151 9.11 -1.96 14.26
C ALA A 151 8.61 -0.76 13.46
N ALA A 152 7.61 -0.06 14.00
CA ALA A 152 7.03 1.14 13.40
C ALA A 152 8.08 2.19 13.03
N THR A 153 7.84 2.85 11.90
CA THR A 153 8.70 3.82 11.20
C THR A 153 9.93 3.25 10.50
N GLN A 154 9.98 1.93 10.33
CA GLN A 154 11.03 1.26 9.57
C GLN A 154 10.51 0.74 8.23
N LEU A 155 11.42 0.66 7.26
CA LEU A 155 11.20 0.09 5.93
C LEU A 155 12.06 -1.16 5.77
N ALA A 156 11.41 -2.28 5.46
CA ALA A 156 12.08 -3.48 4.98
C ALA A 156 12.11 -3.46 3.44
N ILE A 157 13.23 -3.80 2.85
CA ILE A 157 13.40 -4.08 1.43
C ILE A 157 13.85 -5.52 1.33
N PHE A 158 13.09 -6.35 0.62
CA PHE A 158 13.35 -7.78 0.53
C PHE A 158 14.19 -8.12 -0.70
N ASP A 159 14.97 -9.17 -0.59
CA ASP A 159 15.63 -9.80 -1.72
C ASP A 159 14.62 -10.51 -2.63
N ASP A 160 15.07 -10.99 -3.80
CA ASP A 160 14.20 -11.69 -4.74
C ASP A 160 13.71 -13.01 -4.12
N GLY A 161 12.39 -13.20 -4.12
CA GLY A 161 11.71 -14.34 -3.54
C GLY A 161 10.28 -14.45 -4.05
N ASP A 162 9.58 -15.46 -3.61
CA ASP A 162 8.18 -15.72 -3.99
C ASP A 162 7.22 -15.77 -2.81
N LEU A 163 7.75 -15.60 -1.59
CA LEU A 163 6.95 -15.69 -0.37
C LEU A 163 7.47 -14.68 0.67
N LEU A 164 6.57 -13.91 1.25
CA LEU A 164 6.82 -13.13 2.46
C LEU A 164 6.11 -13.77 3.63
N GLU A 165 6.87 -14.12 4.67
CA GLU A 165 6.33 -14.52 5.96
C GLU A 165 6.60 -13.47 7.02
N VAL A 166 5.58 -13.22 7.86
CA VAL A 166 5.66 -12.27 8.98
C VAL A 166 5.05 -12.93 10.21
N GLN A 167 5.73 -12.84 11.34
CA GLN A 167 5.24 -13.31 12.63
C GLN A 167 5.14 -12.14 13.62
N THR A 168 4.15 -12.19 14.50
CA THR A 168 3.96 -11.21 15.57
C THR A 168 4.11 -11.85 16.94
N GLY A 169 4.74 -11.11 17.86
CA GLY A 169 4.84 -11.46 19.28
C GLY A 169 3.66 -10.93 20.09
N ASP A 170 3.95 -10.31 21.25
CA ASP A 170 2.95 -9.74 22.17
C ASP A 170 2.23 -8.51 21.59
N GLU A 171 2.81 -7.90 20.59
CA GLU A 171 2.22 -6.80 19.84
C GLU A 171 1.79 -7.28 18.45
N GLY A 172 0.76 -6.66 17.90
CA GLY A 172 0.41 -6.78 16.50
C GLY A 172 1.28 -5.84 15.64
N VAL A 173 1.18 -5.99 14.34
CA VAL A 173 1.88 -5.14 13.38
C VAL A 173 0.93 -4.66 12.29
N ARG A 174 1.12 -3.44 11.82
CA ARG A 174 0.45 -2.93 10.62
C ARG A 174 1.46 -2.27 9.69
N PHE A 175 1.39 -2.65 8.43
CA PHE A 175 2.34 -2.21 7.41
C PHE A 175 1.72 -2.10 6.04
N LEU A 176 2.33 -1.30 5.18
CA LEU A 176 2.09 -1.33 3.75
C LEU A 176 3.02 -2.36 3.10
N LEU A 177 2.45 -3.32 2.38
CA LEU A 177 3.20 -4.24 1.52
C LEU A 177 3.06 -3.77 0.08
N ILE A 178 4.20 -3.57 -0.56
CA ILE A 178 4.29 -3.11 -1.94
C ILE A 178 5.23 -4.05 -2.70
N ALA A 179 4.79 -4.53 -3.83
CA ALA A 179 5.58 -5.37 -4.72
C ALA A 179 5.26 -5.11 -6.20
#